data_f6ca093fa17f73368f333dfb5bb98efb
#
_entry.id   f6ca093fa17f73368f333dfb5bb98efb
#
_cell.length_a   1.000
_cell.length_b   1.000
_cell.length_c   1.000
_cell.angle_alpha   90.00
_cell.angle_beta   90.00
_cell.angle_gamma   90.00
#
_symmetry.space_group_name_H-M   'P 1'
#
loop_
_entity.id
_entity.type
_entity.pdbx_description
1 polymer ?
#
loop_
_entity_poly.entity_id
_entity_poly.type
_entity_poly.pdbx_seq_one_letter_code
_entity_poly.pdbx_strand_id
1 'polypeptide(L)'
;MRVVDVQRYWVANVDISNPDEYKKYATANAVPFRKYGAKFLTRGGKSEMVEGKLRSRVVVLEFPSFEAALACYRSPEYAAAKKLREGASVADIAVLEGYDGQQP
;
A
#
# COMPACT_ATOMS: atom_id res chain seq x y z
N MET A 1 -9.50 26.07 18.34
CA MET A 1 -10.03 25.12 17.35
C MET A 1 -9.05 23.99 17.10
N ARG A 2 -9.53 22.81 17.10
CA ARG A 2 -8.68 21.64 16.87
C ARG A 2 -8.68 21.27 15.40
N VAL A 3 -7.50 21.12 14.83
CA VAL A 3 -7.35 20.58 13.49
C VAL A 3 -7.27 19.07 13.59
N VAL A 4 -8.17 18.37 12.93
CA VAL A 4 -8.17 16.93 12.90
C VAL A 4 -7.44 16.50 11.61
N ASP A 5 -6.34 15.79 11.82
CA ASP A 5 -5.55 15.26 10.72
C ASP A 5 -6.04 13.84 10.43
N VAL A 6 -6.92 13.73 9.45
CA VAL A 6 -7.47 12.44 9.05
C VAL A 6 -6.45 11.74 8.15
N GLN A 7 -5.98 10.61 8.60
CA GLN A 7 -4.96 9.87 7.88
C GLN A 7 -5.56 9.09 6.72
N ARG A 8 -4.74 8.81 5.74
CA ARG A 8 -5.15 8.14 4.50
C ARG A 8 -4.25 6.94 4.28
N TYR A 9 -4.84 5.83 3.92
CA TYR A 9 -4.15 4.57 3.86
C TYR A 9 -4.30 3.91 2.50
N TRP A 10 -3.22 3.29 2.09
CA TRP A 10 -3.19 2.37 0.98
C TRP A 10 -2.94 1.00 1.58
N VAL A 11 -3.87 0.08 1.42
CA VAL A 11 -3.76 -1.26 1.97
C VAL A 11 -3.63 -2.24 0.82
N ALA A 12 -2.54 -2.98 0.82
CA ALA A 12 -2.25 -4.00 -0.19
C ALA A 12 -2.22 -5.37 0.45
N ASN A 13 -2.93 -6.30 -0.15
CA ASN A 13 -2.97 -7.69 0.28
C ASN A 13 -2.42 -8.52 -0.87
N VAL A 14 -1.30 -9.22 -0.66
CA VAL A 14 -0.49 -9.76 -1.75
C VAL A 14 -0.12 -11.21 -1.53
N ASP A 15 -0.22 -12.02 -2.59
CA ASP A 15 0.42 -13.33 -2.66
C ASP A 15 1.56 -13.24 -3.65
N ILE A 16 2.76 -13.62 -3.23
CA ILE A 16 3.94 -13.57 -4.07
C ILE A 16 4.26 -14.98 -4.57
N SER A 17 4.28 -15.15 -5.90
CA SER A 17 4.63 -16.42 -6.52
C SER A 17 6.09 -16.48 -6.95
N ASN A 18 6.69 -15.32 -7.25
CA ASN A 18 8.10 -15.23 -7.65
C ASN A 18 8.79 -14.14 -6.85
N PRO A 19 9.41 -14.51 -5.70
CA PRO A 19 10.04 -13.52 -4.82
C PRO A 19 11.16 -12.71 -5.48
N ASP A 20 11.94 -13.32 -6.36
CA ASP A 20 13.06 -12.62 -6.99
C ASP A 20 12.56 -11.52 -7.93
N GLU A 21 11.52 -11.80 -8.70
CA GLU A 21 10.91 -10.80 -9.58
C GLU A 21 10.16 -9.74 -8.78
N TYR A 22 9.48 -10.16 -7.71
CA TYR A 22 8.76 -9.22 -6.85
C TYR A 22 9.72 -8.22 -6.20
N LYS A 23 10.94 -8.64 -5.89
CA LYS A 23 11.95 -7.78 -5.30
C LYS A 23 12.27 -6.58 -6.19
N LYS A 24 12.21 -6.76 -7.50
CA LYS A 24 12.39 -5.65 -8.46
C LYS A 24 11.32 -4.59 -8.28
N TYR A 25 10.08 -5.02 -8.11
CA TYR A 25 8.96 -4.13 -7.80
C TYR A 25 9.19 -3.43 -6.45
N ALA A 26 9.56 -4.18 -5.44
CA ALA A 26 9.76 -3.63 -4.09
C ALA A 26 10.85 -2.55 -4.07
N THR A 27 11.81 -2.64 -4.97
CA THR A 27 12.84 -1.61 -5.13
C THR A 27 12.32 -0.42 -5.94
N ALA A 28 11.63 -0.69 -7.04
CA ALA A 28 11.16 0.34 -7.95
C ALA A 28 10.04 1.19 -7.37
N ASN A 29 9.22 0.65 -6.45
CA ASN A 29 8.10 1.39 -5.89
C ASN A 29 8.54 2.57 -5.01
N ALA A 30 9.81 2.64 -4.63
CA ALA A 30 10.34 3.76 -3.86
C ALA A 30 10.17 5.09 -4.60
N VAL A 31 10.26 5.08 -5.93
CA VAL A 31 10.14 6.30 -6.73
C VAL A 31 8.75 6.94 -6.59
N PRO A 32 7.64 6.26 -6.93
CA PRO A 32 6.32 6.86 -6.76
C PRO A 32 5.96 7.09 -5.28
N PHE A 33 6.32 6.17 -4.39
CA PHE A 33 5.98 6.34 -2.99
C PHE A 33 6.67 7.57 -2.38
N ARG A 34 7.93 7.80 -2.72
CA ARG A 34 8.64 9.00 -2.25
C ARG A 34 8.02 10.27 -2.84
N LYS A 35 7.69 10.25 -4.12
CA LYS A 35 7.12 11.40 -4.80
C LYS A 35 5.79 11.85 -4.19
N TYR A 36 4.97 10.91 -3.77
CA TYR A 36 3.63 11.19 -3.25
C TYR A 36 3.54 11.19 -1.73
N GLY A 37 4.68 11.11 -1.05
CA GLY A 37 4.73 11.25 0.40
C GLY A 37 4.26 10.04 1.18
N ALA A 38 4.36 8.85 0.60
CA ALA A 38 3.96 7.62 1.25
C ALA A 38 4.92 7.22 2.37
N LYS A 39 4.36 6.62 3.42
CA LYS A 39 5.11 6.10 4.54
C LYS A 39 4.64 4.67 4.80
N PHE A 40 5.55 3.72 4.83
CA PHE A 40 5.19 2.35 5.18
C PHE A 40 4.86 2.26 6.67
N LEU A 41 3.70 1.70 6.99
CA LEU A 41 3.32 1.37 8.36
C LEU A 41 3.52 -0.11 8.64
N THR A 42 3.20 -0.95 7.66
CA THR A 42 3.58 -2.37 7.65
C THR A 42 4.14 -2.69 6.28
N ARG A 43 5.03 -3.66 6.21
CA ARG A 43 5.63 -4.04 4.94
C ARG A 43 5.90 -5.54 4.88
N GLY A 44 4.84 -6.35 5.11
CA GLY A 44 4.95 -7.79 5.01
C GLY A 44 5.68 -8.45 6.17
N GLY A 45 5.63 -7.84 7.34
CA GLY A 45 6.17 -8.45 8.55
C GLY A 45 5.27 -9.58 9.05
N LYS A 46 5.60 -10.10 10.22
CA LYS A 46 4.85 -11.17 10.83
C LYS A 46 3.36 -10.83 10.92
N SER A 47 2.52 -11.76 10.47
CA SER A 47 1.08 -11.60 10.54
C SER A 47 0.43 -12.94 10.87
N GLU A 48 -0.74 -12.88 11.49
CA GLU A 48 -1.53 -14.06 11.81
C GLU A 48 -2.97 -13.78 11.39
N MET A 49 -3.49 -14.62 10.53
CA MET A 49 -4.89 -14.52 10.14
C MET A 49 -5.72 -15.19 11.22
N VAL A 50 -6.55 -14.41 11.90
CA VAL A 50 -7.34 -14.92 13.02
C VAL A 50 -8.76 -15.31 12.62
N GLU A 51 -9.23 -14.85 11.47
CA GLU A 51 -10.55 -15.20 10.96
C GLU A 51 -10.61 -14.90 9.45
N GLY A 52 -11.27 -15.78 8.71
CA GLY A 52 -11.45 -15.59 7.28
C GLY A 52 -10.22 -15.93 6.45
N LYS A 53 -10.15 -15.34 5.26
CA LYS A 53 -9.04 -15.56 4.33
C LYS A 53 -8.51 -14.23 3.82
N LEU A 54 -7.23 -14.03 3.99
CA LEU A 54 -6.48 -12.93 3.40
C LEU A 54 -5.29 -13.53 2.65
N ARG A 55 -4.69 -12.73 1.78
CA ARG A 55 -3.44 -13.14 1.16
C ARG A 55 -2.33 -13.07 2.20
N SER A 56 -1.21 -13.73 1.93
CA SER A 56 -0.17 -13.95 2.92
C SER A 56 0.58 -12.70 3.35
N ARG A 57 0.62 -11.67 2.51
CA ARG A 57 1.39 -10.46 2.79
C ARG A 57 0.45 -9.25 2.85
N VAL A 58 0.55 -8.49 3.92
CA VAL A 58 -0.23 -7.26 4.10
C VAL A 58 0.72 -6.08 4.20
N VAL A 59 0.51 -5.09 3.34
CA VAL A 59 1.31 -3.87 3.34
C VAL A 59 0.36 -2.69 3.54
N VAL A 60 0.68 -1.83 4.48
CA VAL A 60 -0.10 -0.64 4.75
C VAL A 60 0.81 0.58 4.62
N LEU A 61 0.39 1.52 3.78
CA LEU A 61 1.08 2.80 3.66
C LEU A 61 0.15 3.92 4.09
N GLU A 62 0.74 4.98 4.60
CA GLU A 62 0.04 6.20 4.94
C GLU A 62 0.44 7.29 3.95
N PHE A 63 -0.53 8.08 3.52
CA PHE A 63 -0.31 9.18 2.57
C PHE A 63 -0.78 10.49 3.18
N PRO A 64 -0.26 11.65 2.71
CA PRO A 64 -0.70 12.95 3.21
C PRO A 64 -2.16 13.26 2.92
N SER A 65 -2.74 12.66 1.86
CA SER A 65 -4.15 12.83 1.53
C SER A 65 -4.67 11.64 0.76
N PHE A 66 -6.01 11.50 0.72
CA PHE A 66 -6.68 10.47 -0.07
C PHE A 66 -6.33 10.65 -1.55
N GLU A 67 -6.35 11.89 -2.02
CA GLU A 67 -6.04 12.24 -3.40
C GLU A 67 -4.59 11.90 -3.75
N ALA A 68 -3.65 12.10 -2.82
CA ALA A 68 -2.25 11.76 -3.05
C ALA A 68 -2.08 10.25 -3.22
N ALA A 69 -2.79 9.45 -2.42
CA ALA A 69 -2.73 7.99 -2.53
C ALA A 69 -3.27 7.53 -3.88
N LEU A 70 -4.40 8.08 -4.32
CA LEU A 70 -4.97 7.74 -5.62
C LEU A 70 -4.07 8.21 -6.76
N ALA A 71 -3.53 9.43 -6.66
CA ALA A 71 -2.63 9.97 -7.68
C ALA A 71 -1.37 9.11 -7.81
N CYS A 72 -0.87 8.62 -6.68
CA CYS A 72 0.28 7.71 -6.69
C CYS A 72 -0.03 6.46 -7.48
N TYR A 73 -1.16 5.81 -7.20
CA TYR A 73 -1.52 4.57 -7.89
C TYR A 73 -1.70 4.79 -9.40
N ARG A 74 -2.25 5.95 -9.77
CA ARG A 74 -2.55 6.28 -11.17
C ARG A 74 -1.38 6.93 -11.89
N SER A 75 -0.26 7.12 -11.20
CA SER A 75 0.91 7.80 -11.79
C SER A 75 1.65 6.91 -12.79
N PRO A 76 2.33 7.51 -13.77
CA PRO A 76 3.18 6.74 -14.68
C PRO A 76 4.34 6.07 -13.95
N GLU A 77 4.85 6.66 -12.88
CA GLU A 77 5.91 6.06 -12.07
C GLU A 77 5.45 4.76 -11.41
N TYR A 78 4.22 4.76 -10.86
CA TYR A 78 3.70 3.55 -10.26
C TYR A 78 3.36 2.51 -11.34
N ALA A 79 2.85 2.93 -12.48
CA ALA A 79 2.56 2.02 -13.59
C ALA A 79 3.82 1.27 -14.03
N ALA A 80 4.96 1.98 -14.09
CA ALA A 80 6.23 1.36 -14.43
C ALA A 80 6.67 0.34 -13.38
N ALA A 81 6.53 0.68 -12.09
CA ALA A 81 6.85 -0.25 -11.00
C ALA A 81 5.92 -1.46 -11.03
N LYS A 82 4.63 -1.23 -11.22
CA LYS A 82 3.60 -2.28 -11.23
C LYS A 82 3.90 -3.36 -12.26
N LYS A 83 4.41 -2.98 -13.42
CA LYS A 83 4.77 -3.95 -14.48
C LYS A 83 5.78 -4.98 -13.99
N LEU A 84 6.64 -4.60 -13.06
CA LEU A 84 7.67 -5.50 -12.55
C LEU A 84 7.11 -6.61 -11.67
N ARG A 85 5.89 -6.43 -11.12
CA ARG A 85 5.26 -7.45 -10.30
C ARG A 85 4.20 -8.27 -11.04
N GLU A 86 3.87 -7.90 -12.26
CA GLU A 86 2.93 -8.66 -13.08
C GLU A 86 3.51 -10.05 -13.35
N GLY A 87 2.70 -11.09 -13.11
CA GLY A 87 3.17 -12.47 -13.23
C GLY A 87 3.96 -12.97 -12.03
N ALA A 88 4.41 -12.09 -11.14
CA ALA A 88 5.18 -12.45 -9.94
C ALA A 88 4.32 -12.44 -8.68
N SER A 89 3.14 -11.86 -8.74
CA SER A 89 2.26 -11.72 -7.59
C SER A 89 0.82 -11.44 -8.01
N VAL A 90 -0.09 -11.63 -7.06
CA VAL A 90 -1.49 -11.21 -7.18
C VAL A 90 -1.74 -10.28 -6.00
N ALA A 91 -2.31 -9.12 -6.28
CA ALA A 91 -2.53 -8.11 -5.24
C ALA A 91 -3.94 -7.55 -5.30
N ASP A 92 -4.53 -7.35 -4.13
CA ASP A 92 -5.76 -6.59 -3.97
C ASP A 92 -5.38 -5.33 -3.19
N ILE A 93 -5.70 -4.17 -3.74
CA ILE A 93 -5.28 -2.89 -3.18
C ILE A 93 -6.48 -1.98 -3.05
N ALA A 94 -6.59 -1.33 -1.88
CA ALA A 94 -7.62 -0.34 -1.64
C ALA A 94 -7.00 0.90 -1.01
N VAL A 95 -7.56 2.06 -1.34
CA VAL A 95 -7.22 3.32 -0.70
C VAL A 95 -8.36 3.68 0.24
N LEU A 96 -8.03 3.95 1.48
CA LEU A 96 -9.01 4.13 2.55
C LEU A 96 -8.78 5.48 3.24
N GLU A 97 -9.88 6.10 3.64
CA GLU A 97 -9.83 7.28 4.48
C GLU A 97 -9.83 6.83 5.95
N GLY A 98 -9.03 7.52 6.77
CA GLY A 98 -8.99 7.24 8.20
C GLY A 98 -10.27 7.67 8.89
N TYR A 99 -10.50 7.10 10.05
CA TYR A 99 -11.66 7.44 10.87
C TYR A 99 -11.29 8.55 11.85
N ASP A 100 -12.03 9.63 11.84
CA ASP A 100 -11.82 10.76 12.77
C ASP A 100 -12.98 10.94 13.74
N GLY A 101 -13.90 9.97 13.78
CA GLY A 101 -15.02 10.00 14.71
C GLY A 101 -14.62 9.62 16.12
N GLN A 102 -15.63 9.53 16.97
CA GLN A 102 -15.43 9.19 18.36
C GLN A 102 -14.95 7.75 18.51
N GLN A 103 -13.94 7.54 19.35
CA GLN A 103 -13.44 6.21 19.68
C GLN A 103 -14.24 5.59 20.80
N PRO A 104 -14.31 4.24 20.92
CA PRO A 104 -15.03 3.57 22.00
C PRO A 104 -14.44 3.84 23.37
#